data_83c0c3529f1d67f7a2962d009be679d3
#
_entry.id   83c0c3529f1d67f7a2962d009be679d3
#
_cell.length_a   1.000
_cell.length_b   1.000
_cell.length_c   1.000
_cell.angle_alpha   90.00
_cell.angle_beta   90.00
_cell.angle_gamma   90.00
#
_symmetry.space_group_name_H-M   'P 1'
#
loop_
_entity.id
_entity.type
_entity.pdbx_description
1 polymer ?
#
loop_
_entity_poly.entity_id
_entity_poly.type
_entity_poly.pdbx_seq_one_letter_code
_entity_poly.pdbx_strand_id
1 'polypeptide(L)'
;MTDIAIINGTVLPMAGHPVINNGVVTITGNSISAVGTAADIDVSSAKKVIDARNCAVMPGFCNSHTHIASNLLLRGLLEDVLLFEWLQTMWKLKQNFDEETLYWASMCGLVEMARSGITSFNEHFDAYAVEPQIEALKEIPLRATLGYGFADRGLYASITDYSWKTINNFGNLAAQHHKTRDDLLRIALSPHAVYSCGEEMWRLVREVADAQQVPIHTHLSEGMQEVEYCLETYGLRPVQWLHSLGFLGPDVTSGHC
;
A
#
# COMPACT_ATOMS: atom_id res chain seq x y z
N MET A 1 -25.26 -6.61 18.70
CA MET A 1 -25.56 -5.21 19.14
C MET A 1 -24.80 -4.28 18.21
N THR A 2 -25.47 -3.35 17.57
CA THR A 2 -24.88 -2.42 16.60
C THR A 2 -24.06 -1.35 17.34
N ASP A 3 -22.80 -1.13 16.94
CA ASP A 3 -21.97 -0.10 17.56
C ASP A 3 -22.26 1.28 16.95
N ILE A 4 -22.34 1.36 15.63
CA ILE A 4 -22.61 2.61 14.90
C ILE A 4 -23.70 2.34 13.86
N ALA A 5 -24.69 3.24 13.78
CA ALA A 5 -25.63 3.31 12.66
C ALA A 5 -25.47 4.66 11.96
N ILE A 6 -25.30 4.64 10.65
CA ILE A 6 -25.31 5.81 9.77
C ILE A 6 -26.66 5.79 9.07
N ILE A 7 -27.47 6.85 9.21
CA ILE A 7 -28.86 6.89 8.74
C ILE A 7 -29.11 8.09 7.83
N ASN A 8 -30.21 8.03 7.08
CA ASN A 8 -30.74 9.11 6.22
C ASN A 8 -29.82 9.54 5.06
N GLY A 9 -28.71 8.84 4.81
CA GLY A 9 -27.78 9.20 3.72
C GLY A 9 -28.20 8.63 2.37
N THR A 10 -27.62 9.17 1.31
CA THR A 10 -27.61 8.48 0.01
C THR A 10 -26.47 7.47 0.01
N VAL A 11 -26.78 6.20 0.20
CA VAL A 11 -25.78 5.14 0.29
C VAL A 11 -25.39 4.67 -1.10
N LEU A 12 -24.08 4.68 -1.36
CA LEU A 12 -23.44 4.21 -2.58
C LEU A 12 -22.65 2.94 -2.22
N PRO A 13 -23.27 1.74 -2.29
CA PRO A 13 -22.59 0.51 -1.85
C PRO A 13 -21.44 0.10 -2.77
N MET A 14 -21.36 0.65 -3.97
CA MET A 14 -20.39 0.34 -5.02
C MET A 14 -20.53 -1.10 -5.58
N ALA A 15 -19.53 -1.59 -6.30
CA ALA A 15 -19.48 -2.97 -6.83
C ALA A 15 -20.74 -3.42 -7.60
N GLY A 16 -21.39 -2.50 -8.34
CA GLY A 16 -22.59 -2.79 -9.14
C GLY A 16 -23.90 -2.84 -8.36
N HIS A 17 -23.90 -2.59 -7.07
CA HIS A 17 -25.12 -2.48 -6.27
C HIS A 17 -25.84 -1.14 -6.52
N PRO A 18 -27.19 -1.11 -6.48
CA PRO A 18 -27.96 0.12 -6.71
C PRO A 18 -27.74 1.13 -5.56
N VAL A 19 -27.91 2.40 -5.88
CA VAL A 19 -27.93 3.50 -4.91
C VAL A 19 -29.17 3.36 -4.01
N ILE A 20 -28.98 3.57 -2.71
CA ILE A 20 -30.04 3.49 -1.71
C ILE A 20 -30.30 4.89 -1.13
N ASN A 21 -31.43 5.50 -1.49
CA ASN A 21 -31.83 6.78 -0.91
C ASN A 21 -32.38 6.58 0.50
N ASN A 22 -32.12 7.51 1.40
CA ASN A 22 -32.47 7.40 2.82
C ASN A 22 -32.00 6.07 3.42
N GLY A 23 -30.78 5.67 3.00
CA GLY A 23 -30.19 4.40 3.37
C GLY A 23 -29.66 4.38 4.80
N VAL A 24 -29.39 3.16 5.23
CA VAL A 24 -28.82 2.84 6.54
C VAL A 24 -27.60 1.94 6.35
N VAL A 25 -26.52 2.28 7.06
CA VAL A 25 -25.34 1.42 7.20
C VAL A 25 -25.10 1.18 8.67
N THR A 26 -24.97 -0.09 9.06
CA THR A 26 -24.64 -0.46 10.45
C THR A 26 -23.27 -1.08 10.55
N ILE A 27 -22.58 -0.81 11.67
CA ILE A 27 -21.24 -1.29 11.96
C ILE A 27 -21.25 -1.99 13.31
N THR A 28 -20.65 -3.16 13.36
CA THR A 28 -20.43 -3.93 14.59
C THR A 28 -18.96 -4.37 14.65
N GLY A 29 -18.27 -3.93 15.70
CA GLY A 29 -16.82 -4.10 15.81
C GLY A 29 -16.10 -3.41 14.66
N ASN A 30 -15.35 -4.15 13.87
CA ASN A 30 -14.57 -3.67 12.73
C ASN A 30 -15.21 -3.97 11.35
N SER A 31 -16.50 -4.33 11.33
CA SER A 31 -17.18 -4.79 10.12
C SER A 31 -18.49 -4.07 9.87
N ILE A 32 -18.80 -3.81 8.59
CA ILE A 32 -20.14 -3.39 8.17
C ILE A 32 -21.06 -4.60 8.35
N SER A 33 -22.07 -4.47 9.20
CA SER A 33 -23.00 -5.55 9.54
C SER A 33 -24.25 -5.58 8.68
N ALA A 34 -24.71 -4.42 8.20
CA ALA A 34 -25.82 -4.35 7.24
C ALA A 34 -25.78 -3.05 6.43
N VAL A 35 -26.33 -3.11 5.21
CA VAL A 35 -26.57 -1.98 4.30
C VAL A 35 -27.96 -2.14 3.71
N GLY A 36 -28.83 -1.14 3.82
CA GLY A 36 -30.21 -1.23 3.30
C GLY A 36 -31.01 0.03 3.59
N THR A 37 -32.31 -0.13 3.73
CA THR A 37 -33.23 0.98 4.07
C THR A 37 -33.63 0.97 5.54
N ALA A 38 -34.17 2.07 6.03
CA ALA A 38 -34.69 2.17 7.40
C ALA A 38 -35.89 1.20 7.67
N ALA A 39 -36.55 0.71 6.61
CA ALA A 39 -37.60 -0.30 6.74
C ALA A 39 -37.04 -1.71 7.00
N ASP A 40 -35.82 -1.97 6.56
CA ASP A 40 -35.20 -3.30 6.60
C ASP A 40 -34.24 -3.46 7.78
N ILE A 41 -33.74 -2.34 8.34
CA ILE A 41 -32.66 -2.37 9.34
C ILE A 41 -33.12 -1.63 10.61
N ASP A 42 -33.24 -2.36 11.72
CA ASP A 42 -33.48 -1.79 13.03
C ASP A 42 -32.19 -1.20 13.62
N VAL A 43 -32.23 0.10 13.91
CA VAL A 43 -31.12 0.85 14.49
C VAL A 43 -31.36 1.25 15.96
N SER A 44 -32.47 0.81 16.57
CA SER A 44 -32.85 1.18 17.92
C SER A 44 -31.82 0.76 18.98
N SER A 45 -31.06 -0.26 18.72
CA SER A 45 -30.02 -0.79 19.61
C SER A 45 -28.62 -0.22 19.34
N ALA A 46 -28.47 0.75 18.41
CA ALA A 46 -27.17 1.32 18.06
C ALA A 46 -26.64 2.20 19.19
N LYS A 47 -25.38 1.98 19.59
CA LYS A 47 -24.71 2.79 20.61
C LYS A 47 -24.46 4.23 20.15
N LYS A 48 -24.22 4.42 18.87
CA LYS A 48 -23.99 5.72 18.23
C LYS A 48 -24.77 5.80 16.93
N VAL A 49 -25.51 6.88 16.74
CA VAL A 49 -26.22 7.19 15.50
C VAL A 49 -25.61 8.42 14.85
N ILE A 50 -25.30 8.31 13.55
CA ILE A 50 -24.81 9.41 12.71
C ILE A 50 -25.90 9.73 11.69
N ASP A 51 -26.46 10.94 11.74
CA ASP A 51 -27.39 11.42 10.71
C ASP A 51 -26.60 11.95 9.50
N ALA A 52 -26.67 11.23 8.40
CA ALA A 52 -26.03 11.54 7.14
C ALA A 52 -26.98 12.24 6.14
N ARG A 53 -27.99 12.94 6.62
CA ARG A 53 -28.93 13.67 5.77
C ARG A 53 -28.20 14.64 4.86
N ASN A 54 -28.52 14.60 3.56
CA ASN A 54 -27.85 15.34 2.50
C ASN A 54 -26.36 14.97 2.27
N CYS A 55 -25.91 13.83 2.78
CA CYS A 55 -24.57 13.30 2.52
C CYS A 55 -24.62 12.03 1.69
N ALA A 56 -23.56 11.79 0.92
CA ALA A 56 -23.27 10.48 0.37
C ALA A 56 -22.56 9.63 1.43
N VAL A 57 -22.99 8.38 1.57
CA VAL A 57 -22.34 7.36 2.41
C VAL A 57 -21.76 6.30 1.48
N MET A 58 -20.45 6.16 1.48
CA MET A 58 -19.75 5.27 0.58
C MET A 58 -18.56 4.62 1.30
N PRO A 59 -18.01 3.50 0.77
CA PRO A 59 -16.74 2.96 1.27
C PRO A 59 -15.65 4.03 1.26
N GLY A 60 -14.75 3.98 2.24
CA GLY A 60 -13.56 4.83 2.23
C GLY A 60 -12.69 4.56 0.99
N PHE A 61 -11.95 5.57 0.56
CA PHE A 61 -11.06 5.44 -0.58
C PHE A 61 -9.89 4.50 -0.27
N CYS A 62 -9.42 3.82 -1.31
CA CYS A 62 -8.21 3.02 -1.27
C CYS A 62 -7.11 3.73 -2.07
N ASN A 63 -5.97 3.99 -1.44
CA ASN A 63 -4.76 4.43 -2.15
C ASN A 63 -3.95 3.20 -2.53
N SER A 64 -3.98 2.83 -3.80
CA SER A 64 -3.37 1.58 -4.28
C SER A 64 -1.86 1.60 -4.37
N HIS A 65 -1.22 2.78 -4.30
CA HIS A 65 0.23 2.94 -4.37
C HIS A 65 0.67 4.26 -3.74
N THR A 66 1.57 4.20 -2.76
CA THR A 66 2.12 5.39 -2.09
C THR A 66 3.47 5.10 -1.44
N HIS A 67 4.17 6.18 -1.04
CA HIS A 67 5.42 6.17 -0.29
C HIS A 67 5.27 7.09 0.94
N ILE A 68 4.55 6.65 1.97
CA ILE A 68 4.17 7.52 3.10
C ILE A 68 5.37 8.02 3.91
N ALA A 69 6.42 7.21 3.99
CA ALA A 69 7.61 7.55 4.77
C ALA A 69 8.51 8.62 4.11
N SER A 70 8.23 9.01 2.87
CA SER A 70 9.10 9.97 2.17
C SER A 70 8.34 11.07 1.41
N ASN A 71 7.12 10.80 0.95
CA ASN A 71 6.40 11.68 0.03
C ASN A 71 6.27 13.13 0.51
N LEU A 72 5.85 13.34 1.77
CA LEU A 72 5.63 14.69 2.27
C LEU A 72 6.93 15.47 2.44
N LEU A 73 8.02 14.80 2.83
CA LEU A 73 9.31 15.47 3.03
C LEU A 73 10.00 15.82 1.73
N LEU A 74 9.72 15.07 0.65
CA LEU A 74 10.41 15.20 -0.64
C LEU A 74 9.54 15.88 -1.71
N ARG A 75 8.26 16.10 -1.44
CA ARG A 75 7.31 16.70 -2.39
C ARG A 75 7.76 18.11 -2.79
N GLY A 76 7.83 18.35 -4.09
CA GLY A 76 8.17 19.66 -4.66
C GLY A 76 9.66 20.03 -4.58
N LEU A 77 10.55 19.14 -4.14
CA LEU A 77 11.98 19.44 -4.09
C LEU A 77 12.66 19.38 -5.47
N LEU A 78 12.15 18.58 -6.37
CA LEU A 78 12.64 18.44 -7.73
C LEU A 78 11.48 18.09 -8.66
N GLU A 79 11.26 18.93 -9.66
CA GLU A 79 10.16 18.79 -10.62
C GLU A 79 10.70 18.93 -12.07
N ASP A 80 9.90 18.51 -13.04
CA ASP A 80 10.17 18.62 -14.47
C ASP A 80 11.48 17.96 -14.96
N VAL A 81 11.86 16.86 -14.33
CA VAL A 81 13.03 16.02 -14.71
C VAL A 81 12.61 14.60 -15.02
N LEU A 82 13.48 13.85 -15.72
CA LEU A 82 13.25 12.44 -15.99
C LEU A 82 13.36 11.59 -14.71
N LEU A 83 12.68 10.45 -14.68
CA LEU A 83 12.58 9.56 -13.53
C LEU A 83 13.94 9.22 -12.91
N PHE A 84 14.92 8.81 -13.70
CA PHE A 84 16.23 8.38 -13.17
C PHE A 84 17.01 9.52 -12.55
N GLU A 85 16.90 10.74 -13.07
CA GLU A 85 17.49 11.93 -12.46
C GLU A 85 16.79 12.27 -11.12
N TRP A 86 15.45 12.19 -11.10
CA TRP A 86 14.67 12.35 -9.89
C TRP A 86 15.06 11.33 -8.83
N LEU A 87 15.12 10.04 -9.18
CA LEU A 87 15.49 8.96 -8.28
C LEU A 87 16.89 9.15 -7.68
N GLN A 88 17.88 9.58 -8.47
CA GLN A 88 19.23 9.83 -7.97
C GLN A 88 19.25 10.91 -6.87
N THR A 89 18.49 11.97 -7.07
CA THR A 89 18.39 13.07 -6.11
C THR A 89 17.63 12.63 -4.85
N MET A 90 16.46 12.01 -5.02
CA MET A 90 15.65 11.55 -3.91
C MET A 90 16.35 10.48 -3.09
N TRP A 91 17.08 9.55 -3.73
CA TRP A 91 17.84 8.53 -3.05
C TRP A 91 18.93 9.10 -2.14
N LYS A 92 19.66 10.11 -2.61
CA LYS A 92 20.66 10.81 -1.79
C LYS A 92 20.06 11.46 -0.55
N LEU A 93 18.85 12.01 -0.66
CA LEU A 93 18.16 12.63 0.47
C LEU A 93 17.67 11.58 1.46
N LYS A 94 17.04 10.49 0.96
CA LYS A 94 16.51 9.40 1.78
C LYS A 94 17.56 8.68 2.61
N GLN A 95 18.81 8.61 2.16
CA GLN A 95 19.92 8.03 2.92
C GLN A 95 20.21 8.73 4.25
N ASN A 96 19.69 9.95 4.45
CA ASN A 96 19.85 10.70 5.70
C ASN A 96 18.63 10.57 6.63
N PHE A 97 17.63 9.79 6.27
CA PHE A 97 16.45 9.60 7.10
C PHE A 97 16.75 8.59 8.20
N ASP A 98 16.57 9.01 9.44
CA ASP A 98 16.57 8.14 10.61
C ASP A 98 15.15 7.65 10.95
N GLU A 99 15.03 6.79 11.94
CA GLU A 99 13.75 6.21 12.36
C GLU A 99 12.76 7.30 12.83
N GLU A 100 13.22 8.35 13.47
CA GLU A 100 12.37 9.46 13.91
C GLU A 100 11.82 10.22 12.70
N THR A 101 12.66 10.51 11.70
CA THR A 101 12.24 11.13 10.44
C THR A 101 11.21 10.28 9.72
N LEU A 102 11.43 8.97 9.61
CA LEU A 102 10.50 8.04 8.97
C LEU A 102 9.17 7.94 9.72
N TYR A 103 9.20 7.95 11.05
CA TYR A 103 7.98 7.97 11.88
C TYR A 103 7.14 9.23 11.62
N TRP A 104 7.75 10.42 11.72
CA TRP A 104 7.00 11.67 11.55
C TRP A 104 6.55 11.89 10.11
N ALA A 105 7.34 11.48 9.12
CA ALA A 105 6.91 11.49 7.72
C ALA A 105 5.69 10.60 7.52
N SER A 106 5.71 9.39 8.10
CA SER A 106 4.58 8.45 8.05
C SER A 106 3.35 9.03 8.75
N MET A 107 3.49 9.63 9.93
CA MET A 107 2.40 10.31 10.63
C MET A 107 1.76 11.39 9.76
N CYS A 108 2.55 12.23 9.12
CA CYS A 108 2.04 13.26 8.21
C CYS A 108 1.27 12.65 7.04
N GLY A 109 1.80 11.59 6.41
CA GLY A 109 1.12 10.88 5.32
C GLY A 109 -0.20 10.24 5.75
N LEU A 110 -0.23 9.61 6.92
CA LEU A 110 -1.45 9.02 7.49
C LEU A 110 -2.52 10.08 7.80
N VAL A 111 -2.13 11.24 8.36
CA VAL A 111 -3.04 12.38 8.59
C VAL A 111 -3.63 12.89 7.28
N GLU A 112 -2.79 13.08 6.23
CA GLU A 112 -3.25 13.52 4.92
C GLU A 112 -4.26 12.53 4.32
N MET A 113 -3.96 11.24 4.36
CA MET A 113 -4.87 10.18 3.88
C MET A 113 -6.18 10.16 4.66
N ALA A 114 -6.13 10.17 5.99
CA ALA A 114 -7.33 10.16 6.83
C ALA A 114 -8.23 11.38 6.54
N ARG A 115 -7.64 12.57 6.40
CA ARG A 115 -8.38 13.80 6.07
C ARG A 115 -8.97 13.80 4.66
N SER A 116 -8.40 13.02 3.74
CA SER A 116 -8.88 12.86 2.37
C SER A 116 -9.90 11.72 2.20
N GLY A 117 -10.29 11.05 3.30
CA GLY A 117 -11.23 9.93 3.26
C GLY A 117 -10.62 8.62 2.79
N ILE A 118 -9.30 8.51 2.72
CA ILE A 118 -8.59 7.27 2.45
C ILE A 118 -8.56 6.44 3.74
N THR A 119 -9.08 5.22 3.67
CA THR A 119 -9.17 4.29 4.80
C THR A 119 -8.31 3.06 4.65
N SER A 120 -7.77 2.84 3.45
CA SER A 120 -6.83 1.75 3.15
C SER A 120 -5.77 2.20 2.15
N PHE A 121 -4.58 1.65 2.26
CA PHE A 121 -3.50 1.97 1.33
C PHE A 121 -2.50 0.83 1.17
N ASN A 122 -1.79 0.88 0.03
CA ASN A 122 -0.69 0.00 -0.33
C ASN A 122 0.60 0.84 -0.35
N GLU A 123 1.51 0.57 0.56
CA GLU A 123 2.80 1.23 0.67
C GLU A 123 3.84 0.45 -0.10
N HIS A 124 4.62 1.13 -0.91
CA HIS A 124 5.85 0.60 -1.48
C HIS A 124 7.03 1.24 -0.77
N PHE A 125 7.68 0.49 0.09
CA PHE A 125 8.83 1.00 0.83
C PHE A 125 10.13 0.87 0.02
N ASP A 126 10.80 1.97 -0.20
CA ASP A 126 11.96 2.02 -1.08
C ASP A 126 13.23 1.38 -0.47
N ALA A 127 13.39 1.43 0.82
CA ALA A 127 14.45 0.77 1.56
C ALA A 127 14.36 1.11 3.05
N TYR A 128 14.82 0.21 3.92
CA TYR A 128 14.90 0.34 5.37
C TYR A 128 13.69 -0.17 6.15
N ALA A 129 13.78 -0.05 7.47
CA ALA A 129 12.87 -0.60 8.42
C ALA A 129 11.42 -0.10 8.24
N VAL A 130 10.47 -1.01 8.29
CA VAL A 130 9.03 -0.74 8.23
C VAL A 130 8.49 -0.40 9.62
N GLU A 131 9.26 -0.64 10.66
CA GLU A 131 8.88 -0.48 12.05
C GLU A 131 8.39 0.94 12.39
N PRO A 132 9.03 2.05 11.95
CA PRO A 132 8.52 3.40 12.20
C PRO A 132 7.13 3.64 11.61
N GLN A 133 6.81 3.04 10.46
CA GLN A 133 5.48 3.11 9.85
C GLN A 133 4.45 2.32 10.67
N ILE A 134 4.85 1.16 11.20
CA ILE A 134 3.99 0.34 12.08
C ILE A 134 3.67 1.11 13.36
N GLU A 135 4.66 1.80 13.95
CA GLU A 135 4.44 2.64 15.13
C GLU A 135 3.47 3.80 14.83
N ALA A 136 3.65 4.49 13.70
CA ALA A 136 2.73 5.55 13.27
C ALA A 136 1.29 5.03 13.07
N LEU A 137 1.12 3.82 12.55
CA LEU A 137 -0.19 3.20 12.38
C LEU A 137 -0.87 2.83 13.70
N LYS A 138 -0.15 2.75 14.83
CA LYS A 138 -0.79 2.56 16.14
C LYS A 138 -1.57 3.80 16.57
N GLU A 139 -1.10 4.98 16.19
CA GLU A 139 -1.74 6.27 16.50
C GLU A 139 -2.87 6.59 15.50
N ILE A 140 -2.66 6.30 14.21
CA ILE A 140 -3.66 6.55 13.14
C ILE A 140 -3.96 5.22 12.44
N PRO A 141 -4.95 4.45 12.92
CA PRO A 141 -5.18 3.07 12.50
C PRO A 141 -5.91 2.98 11.15
N LEU A 142 -5.23 3.30 10.06
CA LEU A 142 -5.69 2.97 8.72
C LEU A 142 -5.39 1.51 8.38
N ARG A 143 -6.14 0.95 7.44
CA ARG A 143 -5.83 -0.37 6.89
C ARG A 143 -4.63 -0.25 5.96
N ALA A 144 -3.56 -0.97 6.23
CA ALA A 144 -2.29 -0.86 5.51
C ALA A 144 -1.77 -2.20 5.00
N THR A 145 -1.24 -2.21 3.79
CA THR A 145 -0.27 -3.21 3.34
C THR A 145 1.07 -2.50 3.21
N LEU A 146 2.03 -2.85 4.06
CA LEU A 146 3.36 -2.25 4.07
C LEU A 146 4.36 -3.15 3.34
N GLY A 147 5.02 -2.60 2.32
CA GLY A 147 5.98 -3.33 1.51
C GLY A 147 7.40 -3.25 2.05
N TYR A 148 8.04 -4.38 2.28
CA TYR A 148 9.49 -4.44 2.48
C TYR A 148 10.18 -4.30 1.12
N GLY A 149 10.97 -3.23 0.96
CA GLY A 149 11.63 -2.89 -0.30
C GLY A 149 12.90 -3.72 -0.54
N PHE A 150 13.07 -4.17 -1.79
CA PHE A 150 14.24 -4.93 -2.22
C PHE A 150 14.82 -4.33 -3.49
N ALA A 151 16.15 -4.20 -3.52
CA ALA A 151 16.93 -3.87 -4.69
C ALA A 151 18.36 -4.39 -4.52
N ASP A 152 19.00 -4.80 -5.61
CA ASP A 152 20.34 -5.39 -5.58
C ASP A 152 21.29 -4.84 -6.64
N ARG A 153 20.88 -3.79 -7.36
CA ARG A 153 21.71 -3.22 -8.44
C ARG A 153 21.45 -1.74 -8.69
N GLY A 154 22.30 -1.18 -9.57
CA GLY A 154 22.18 0.18 -10.05
C GLY A 154 22.31 1.20 -8.93
N LEU A 155 21.45 2.18 -8.92
CA LEU A 155 21.38 3.23 -7.91
C LEU A 155 21.25 2.67 -6.48
N TYR A 156 20.59 1.53 -6.34
CA TYR A 156 20.27 0.91 -5.05
C TYR A 156 21.28 -0.17 -4.63
N ALA A 157 22.45 -0.28 -5.29
CA ALA A 157 23.45 -1.28 -4.92
C ALA A 157 23.93 -1.17 -3.45
N SER A 158 23.81 0.02 -2.84
CA SER A 158 24.17 0.23 -1.43
C SER A 158 23.29 -0.52 -0.43
N ILE A 159 22.09 -0.97 -0.82
CA ILE A 159 21.18 -1.75 0.03
C ILE A 159 21.13 -3.24 -0.33
N THR A 160 22.02 -3.71 -1.20
CA THR A 160 22.05 -5.13 -1.61
C THR A 160 22.08 -6.07 -0.41
N ASP A 161 23.02 -5.87 0.51
CA ASP A 161 23.14 -6.73 1.70
C ASP A 161 21.89 -6.68 2.59
N TYR A 162 21.30 -5.50 2.75
CA TYR A 162 20.04 -5.33 3.47
C TYR A 162 18.91 -6.11 2.79
N SER A 163 18.78 -5.98 1.48
CA SER A 163 17.74 -6.67 0.70
C SER A 163 17.83 -8.18 0.84
N TRP A 164 19.02 -8.77 0.65
CA TRP A 164 19.24 -10.20 0.79
C TRP A 164 19.03 -10.69 2.23
N LYS A 165 19.48 -9.93 3.22
CA LYS A 165 19.24 -10.25 4.63
C LYS A 165 17.76 -10.25 4.98
N THR A 166 17.03 -9.22 4.50
CA THR A 166 15.61 -9.04 4.81
C THR A 166 14.76 -10.13 4.15
N ILE A 167 14.99 -10.47 2.89
CA ILE A 167 14.22 -11.51 2.21
C ILE A 167 14.46 -12.88 2.84
N ASN A 168 15.70 -13.20 3.23
CA ASN A 168 16.03 -14.45 3.91
C ASN A 168 15.40 -14.54 5.32
N ASN A 169 15.08 -13.40 5.96
CA ASN A 169 14.41 -13.35 7.26
C ASN A 169 12.90 -13.10 7.13
N PHE A 170 12.35 -13.00 5.93
CA PHE A 170 10.99 -12.55 5.71
C PHE A 170 9.93 -13.42 6.38
N GLY A 171 10.16 -14.72 6.51
CA GLY A 171 9.26 -15.61 7.24
C GLY A 171 9.02 -15.19 8.70
N ASN A 172 10.06 -14.72 9.38
CA ASN A 172 9.94 -14.20 10.75
C ASN A 172 9.18 -12.87 10.78
N LEU A 173 9.44 -11.98 9.83
CA LEU A 173 8.73 -10.70 9.69
C LEU A 173 7.25 -10.93 9.39
N ALA A 174 6.93 -11.89 8.52
CA ALA A 174 5.56 -12.27 8.22
C ALA A 174 4.84 -12.81 9.46
N ALA A 175 5.47 -13.70 10.20
CA ALA A 175 4.91 -14.24 11.44
C ALA A 175 4.65 -13.14 12.50
N GLN A 176 5.46 -12.10 12.52
CA GLN A 176 5.37 -11.01 13.49
C GLN A 176 4.31 -9.96 13.10
N HIS A 177 4.16 -9.64 11.82
CA HIS A 177 3.41 -8.45 11.38
C HIS A 177 2.24 -8.74 10.44
N HIS A 178 2.27 -9.86 9.67
CA HIS A 178 1.25 -10.11 8.66
C HIS A 178 -0.10 -10.50 9.28
N LYS A 179 -1.17 -9.85 8.83
CA LYS A 179 -2.55 -10.03 9.34
C LYS A 179 -2.68 -9.78 10.85
N THR A 180 -1.90 -8.86 11.38
CA THR A 180 -2.01 -8.41 12.77
C THR A 180 -3.00 -7.25 12.91
N ARG A 181 -3.30 -6.84 14.16
CA ARG A 181 -4.20 -5.72 14.49
C ARG A 181 -5.60 -5.90 13.90
N ASP A 182 -6.22 -7.06 14.10
CA ASP A 182 -7.52 -7.41 13.51
C ASP A 182 -7.54 -7.31 11.97
N ASP A 183 -6.45 -7.74 11.32
CA ASP A 183 -6.21 -7.68 9.87
C ASP A 183 -6.18 -6.24 9.31
N LEU A 184 -5.87 -5.25 10.13
CA LEU A 184 -5.61 -3.88 9.67
C LEU A 184 -4.21 -3.72 9.09
N LEU A 185 -3.25 -4.55 9.54
CA LEU A 185 -1.88 -4.54 9.06
C LEU A 185 -1.55 -5.81 8.29
N ARG A 186 -1.12 -5.62 7.07
CA ARG A 186 -0.50 -6.65 6.23
C ARG A 186 0.87 -6.18 5.80
N ILE A 187 1.78 -7.13 5.55
CA ILE A 187 3.05 -6.83 4.91
C ILE A 187 3.11 -7.47 3.54
N ALA A 188 3.93 -6.90 2.66
CA ALA A 188 4.17 -7.35 1.30
C ALA A 188 5.67 -7.44 1.03
N LEU A 189 6.04 -8.22 0.02
CA LEU A 189 7.36 -8.15 -0.60
C LEU A 189 7.31 -7.08 -1.69
N SER A 190 8.25 -6.15 -1.67
CA SER A 190 8.27 -5.03 -2.61
C SER A 190 9.59 -4.92 -3.37
N PRO A 191 9.85 -5.82 -4.35
CA PRO A 191 10.96 -5.63 -5.27
C PRO A 191 10.73 -4.34 -6.06
N HIS A 192 11.76 -3.47 -6.10
CA HIS A 192 11.59 -2.09 -6.53
C HIS A 192 11.15 -1.96 -7.98
N ALA A 193 11.99 -2.37 -8.95
CA ALA A 193 11.69 -2.29 -10.37
C ALA A 193 12.66 -3.17 -11.19
N VAL A 194 12.38 -3.37 -12.47
CA VAL A 194 13.19 -4.24 -13.35
C VAL A 194 14.63 -3.76 -13.54
N TYR A 195 14.89 -2.48 -13.40
CA TYR A 195 16.24 -1.90 -13.52
C TYR A 195 17.05 -1.94 -12.23
N SER A 196 16.42 -2.21 -11.10
CA SER A 196 17.03 -2.20 -9.78
C SER A 196 17.07 -3.56 -9.08
N CYS A 197 16.36 -4.55 -9.61
CA CYS A 197 16.34 -5.93 -9.12
C CYS A 197 16.83 -6.90 -10.18
N GLY A 198 17.73 -7.82 -9.80
CA GLY A 198 18.19 -8.89 -10.67
C GLY A 198 17.21 -10.05 -10.77
N GLU A 199 17.40 -10.90 -11.81
CA GLU A 199 16.55 -12.07 -12.02
C GLU A 199 16.49 -12.99 -10.79
N GLU A 200 17.61 -13.20 -10.12
CA GLU A 200 17.69 -14.02 -8.90
C GLU A 200 16.80 -13.45 -7.80
N MET A 201 16.81 -12.11 -7.58
CA MET A 201 15.96 -11.44 -6.62
C MET A 201 14.47 -11.61 -6.98
N TRP A 202 14.08 -11.44 -8.24
CA TRP A 202 12.70 -11.63 -8.67
C TRP A 202 12.20 -13.05 -8.41
N ARG A 203 13.03 -14.07 -8.73
CA ARG A 203 12.68 -15.48 -8.48
C ARG A 203 12.54 -15.78 -6.99
N LEU A 204 13.48 -15.31 -6.18
CA LEU A 204 13.42 -15.51 -4.73
C LEU A 204 12.23 -14.80 -4.09
N VAL A 205 11.91 -13.56 -4.53
CA VAL A 205 10.71 -12.84 -4.07
C VAL A 205 9.44 -13.66 -4.36
N ARG A 206 9.32 -14.25 -5.55
CA ARG A 206 8.16 -15.09 -5.89
C ARG A 206 8.09 -16.33 -5.01
N GLU A 207 9.21 -17.03 -4.83
CA GLU A 207 9.29 -18.22 -3.97
C GLU A 207 8.88 -17.91 -2.52
N VAL A 208 9.41 -16.82 -1.96
CA VAL A 208 9.09 -16.41 -0.58
C VAL A 208 7.64 -15.97 -0.46
N ALA A 209 7.10 -15.23 -1.44
CA ALA A 209 5.69 -14.81 -1.45
C ALA A 209 4.75 -16.03 -1.44
N ASP A 210 5.03 -17.02 -2.26
CA ASP A 210 4.27 -18.27 -2.33
C ASP A 210 4.34 -19.06 -1.02
N ALA A 211 5.54 -19.17 -0.44
CA ALA A 211 5.76 -19.89 0.82
C ALA A 211 5.09 -19.21 2.02
N GLN A 212 5.11 -17.88 2.08
CA GLN A 212 4.56 -17.10 3.19
C GLN A 212 3.11 -16.65 2.97
N GLN A 213 2.55 -16.87 1.79
CA GLN A 213 1.19 -16.44 1.41
C GLN A 213 0.97 -14.94 1.63
N VAL A 214 1.94 -14.13 1.19
CA VAL A 214 1.94 -12.67 1.28
C VAL A 214 1.83 -12.05 -0.11
N PRO A 215 1.23 -10.85 -0.24
CA PRO A 215 1.17 -10.15 -1.50
C PRO A 215 2.53 -9.58 -1.90
N ILE A 216 2.63 -9.27 -3.20
CA ILE A 216 3.76 -8.54 -3.78
C ILE A 216 3.28 -7.18 -4.28
N HIS A 217 4.11 -6.15 -4.07
CA HIS A 217 3.88 -4.82 -4.60
C HIS A 217 5.15 -4.27 -5.24
N THR A 218 5.09 -3.83 -6.51
CA THR A 218 6.26 -3.39 -7.27
C THR A 218 5.94 -2.21 -8.18
N HIS A 219 6.96 -1.48 -8.64
CA HIS A 219 6.82 -0.56 -9.77
C HIS A 219 6.97 -1.33 -11.07
N LEU A 220 6.17 -1.00 -12.07
CA LEU A 220 6.20 -1.68 -13.35
C LEU A 220 5.78 -0.74 -14.49
N SER A 221 6.62 -0.64 -15.49
CA SER A 221 6.38 0.19 -16.69
C SER A 221 6.14 1.68 -16.38
N GLU A 222 6.82 2.21 -15.36
CA GLU A 222 6.66 3.58 -14.87
C GLU A 222 7.05 4.64 -15.89
N GLY A 223 8.07 4.37 -16.69
CA GLY A 223 8.54 5.29 -17.73
C GLY A 223 9.26 4.61 -18.88
N MET A 224 9.45 5.37 -19.97
CA MET A 224 10.14 4.84 -21.17
C MET A 224 11.56 4.37 -20.88
N GLN A 225 12.28 5.04 -19.97
CA GLN A 225 13.64 4.62 -19.58
C GLN A 225 13.68 3.20 -19.02
N GLU A 226 12.67 2.78 -18.27
CA GLU A 226 12.54 1.41 -17.78
C GLU A 226 12.29 0.42 -18.93
N VAL A 227 11.41 0.81 -19.86
CA VAL A 227 11.11 -0.01 -21.04
C VAL A 227 12.35 -0.21 -21.92
N GLU A 228 13.09 0.86 -22.18
CA GLU A 228 14.33 0.85 -22.94
C GLU A 228 15.38 -0.03 -22.28
N TYR A 229 15.61 0.15 -20.97
CA TYR A 229 16.50 -0.69 -20.17
C TYR A 229 16.15 -2.18 -20.30
N CYS A 230 14.88 -2.52 -20.17
CA CYS A 230 14.42 -3.90 -20.18
C CYS A 230 14.58 -4.53 -21.59
N LEU A 231 14.27 -3.76 -22.65
CA LEU A 231 14.49 -4.19 -24.03
C LEU A 231 15.97 -4.42 -24.34
N GLU A 232 16.85 -3.50 -23.93
CA GLU A 232 18.28 -3.60 -24.11
C GLU A 232 18.91 -4.77 -23.34
N THR A 233 18.43 -4.99 -22.09
CA THR A 233 19.02 -5.99 -21.20
C THR A 233 18.47 -7.41 -21.45
N TYR A 234 17.17 -7.52 -21.70
CA TYR A 234 16.46 -8.81 -21.72
C TYR A 234 15.78 -9.10 -23.07
N GLY A 235 15.71 -8.15 -23.99
CA GLY A 235 15.03 -8.28 -25.28
C GLY A 235 13.50 -8.31 -25.18
N LEU A 236 12.93 -8.00 -24.01
CA LEU A 236 11.52 -8.06 -23.71
C LEU A 236 11.08 -6.76 -23.03
N ARG A 237 9.79 -6.41 -23.11
CA ARG A 237 9.22 -5.32 -22.30
C ARG A 237 9.06 -5.77 -20.84
N PRO A 238 8.98 -4.84 -19.86
CA PRO A 238 8.96 -5.18 -18.43
C PRO A 238 7.92 -6.24 -18.03
N VAL A 239 6.66 -6.06 -18.44
CA VAL A 239 5.59 -7.05 -18.17
C VAL A 239 5.89 -8.42 -18.82
N GLN A 240 6.38 -8.43 -20.05
CA GLN A 240 6.71 -9.67 -20.76
C GLN A 240 7.86 -10.41 -20.08
N TRP A 241 8.86 -9.67 -19.63
CA TRP A 241 10.01 -10.25 -18.92
C TRP A 241 9.57 -10.86 -17.58
N LEU A 242 8.85 -10.12 -16.73
CA LEU A 242 8.35 -10.65 -15.47
C LEU A 242 7.39 -11.84 -15.67
N HIS A 243 6.56 -11.80 -16.73
CA HIS A 243 5.74 -12.95 -17.09
C HIS A 243 6.58 -14.18 -17.45
N SER A 244 7.67 -13.99 -18.22
CA SER A 244 8.57 -15.09 -18.60
C SER A 244 9.28 -15.73 -17.40
N LEU A 245 9.45 -14.98 -16.30
CA LEU A 245 9.98 -15.48 -15.03
C LEU A 245 8.93 -16.24 -14.17
N GLY A 246 7.65 -16.24 -14.59
CA GLY A 246 6.55 -16.74 -13.77
C GLY A 246 6.25 -15.89 -12.55
N PHE A 247 6.67 -14.61 -12.57
CA PHE A 247 6.55 -13.71 -11.42
C PHE A 247 5.13 -13.18 -11.21
N LEU A 248 4.41 -12.91 -12.30
CA LEU A 248 3.09 -12.28 -12.24
C LEU A 248 2.00 -13.25 -11.76
N GLY A 249 1.12 -12.77 -10.89
CA GLY A 249 0.01 -13.53 -10.33
C GLY A 249 -1.09 -12.63 -9.78
N PRO A 250 -2.21 -13.18 -9.29
CA PRO A 250 -3.32 -12.41 -8.73
C PRO A 250 -2.99 -11.71 -7.41
N ASP A 251 -1.87 -12.05 -6.81
CA ASP A 251 -1.30 -11.50 -5.58
C ASP A 251 -0.28 -10.38 -5.84
N VAL A 252 -0.02 -10.05 -7.11
CA VAL A 252 0.88 -8.97 -7.52
C VAL A 252 0.10 -7.69 -7.80
N THR A 253 0.46 -6.63 -7.11
CA THR A 253 -0.02 -5.26 -7.38
C THR A 253 1.11 -4.44 -7.93
N SER A 254 0.87 -3.75 -9.05
CA SER A 254 1.87 -2.89 -9.68
C SER A 254 1.49 -1.43 -9.56
N GLY A 255 2.45 -0.60 -9.19
CA GLY A 255 2.38 0.85 -9.34
C GLY A 255 2.66 1.23 -10.80
N HIS A 256 2.02 2.30 -11.26
CA HIS A 256 2.13 2.89 -12.60
C HIS A 256 1.45 2.03 -13.69
N CYS A 257 2.14 1.16 -14.41
CA CYS A 257 1.65 0.34 -15.55
C CYS A 257 1.31 1.15 -16.80
#